data_cbf8d4ad4b4b62f6fab10b23cc50c6e8
#
_entry.id   cbf8d4ad4b4b62f6fab10b23cc50c6e8
#
_cell.length_a   1.000
_cell.length_b   1.000
_cell.length_c   1.000
_cell.angle_alpha   90.00
_cell.angle_beta   90.00
_cell.angle_gamma   90.00
#
_symmetry.space_group_name_H-M   'P 1'
#
loop_
_entity.id
_entity.type
_entity.pdbx_description
1 polymer ?
#
loop_
_entity_poly.entity_id
_entity_poly.type
_entity_poly.pdbx_seq_one_letter_code
_entity_poly.pdbx_strand_id
1 'polypeptide(L)'
;MTSSPAPDDLRRVLGYEDAVDSTESITEVGPELYVVPFWTPAMCAAVIRAAEVVGAFEPQPDDPVPGHEVSLALISPSLFENVQNDLGARVWPQLQTVWPLIDYCGLRDVFVIKYSLDAQTELRIHHDVAQVSASVKLNDDYEGAELAFPRQNVTNENVPVGSLLVWPSLVTHPHRTEPLRSGVKYGLTVWFELPEQYN
;
A
#
# COMPACT_ATOMS: atom_id res chain seq x y z
N MET A 1 -3.64 -11.03 -25.18
CA MET A 1 -2.36 -11.80 -25.11
C MET A 1 -1.63 -11.25 -23.89
N THR A 2 -1.72 -11.94 -22.78
CA THR A 2 -0.99 -11.58 -21.56
C THR A 2 0.48 -11.90 -21.79
N SER A 3 1.31 -10.88 -21.88
CA SER A 3 2.76 -11.08 -21.94
C SER A 3 3.22 -11.61 -20.57
N SER A 4 3.88 -12.76 -20.54
CA SER A 4 4.59 -13.19 -19.33
C SER A 4 5.54 -12.08 -18.89
N PRO A 5 5.69 -11.82 -17.58
CA PRO A 5 6.63 -10.82 -17.07
C PRO A 5 8.05 -11.16 -17.56
N ALA A 6 8.86 -10.13 -17.81
CA ALA A 6 10.25 -10.35 -18.16
C ALA A 6 10.98 -11.07 -17.00
N PRO A 7 11.97 -11.94 -17.29
CA PRO A 7 12.69 -12.69 -16.26
C PRO A 7 13.30 -11.80 -15.17
N ASP A 8 13.76 -10.60 -15.52
CA ASP A 8 14.34 -9.63 -14.58
C ASP A 8 13.29 -9.06 -13.61
N ASP A 9 12.04 -8.87 -14.07
CA ASP A 9 10.96 -8.39 -13.21
C ASP A 9 10.57 -9.45 -12.17
N LEU A 10 10.50 -10.72 -12.59
CA LEU A 10 10.25 -11.82 -11.67
C LEU A 10 11.35 -11.94 -10.61
N ARG A 11 12.62 -11.81 -11.01
CA ARG A 11 13.74 -11.84 -10.08
C ARG A 11 13.64 -10.72 -9.04
N ARG A 12 13.33 -9.48 -9.46
CA ARG A 12 13.14 -8.34 -8.56
C ARG A 12 12.01 -8.57 -7.58
N VAL A 13 10.83 -8.97 -8.09
CA VAL A 13 9.65 -9.22 -7.24
C VAL A 13 9.87 -10.39 -6.28
N LEU A 14 10.40 -11.51 -6.76
CA LEU A 14 10.61 -12.70 -5.93
C LEU A 14 11.83 -12.59 -5.02
N GLY A 15 12.91 -11.96 -5.50
CA GLY A 15 14.15 -11.80 -4.75
C GLY A 15 14.17 -10.61 -3.82
N TYR A 16 13.23 -9.69 -3.94
CA TYR A 16 13.17 -8.46 -3.14
C TYR A 16 14.46 -7.62 -3.22
N GLU A 17 15.08 -7.61 -4.43
CA GLU A 17 16.43 -7.06 -4.64
C GLU A 17 16.51 -5.54 -4.62
N ASP A 18 15.38 -4.85 -4.87
CA ASP A 18 15.30 -3.40 -4.99
C ASP A 18 14.62 -2.71 -3.79
N ALA A 19 14.54 -3.40 -2.66
CA ALA A 19 14.10 -2.77 -1.43
C ALA A 19 15.06 -1.62 -1.06
N VAL A 20 14.49 -0.48 -0.65
CA VAL A 20 15.31 0.68 -0.26
C VAL A 20 16.04 0.34 1.03
N ASP A 21 17.36 0.31 0.97
CA ASP A 21 18.21 0.30 2.17
C ASP A 21 18.27 1.72 2.75
N SER A 22 17.16 2.14 3.37
CA SER A 22 17.04 3.48 3.89
C SER A 22 17.33 3.50 5.38
N THR A 23 18.32 4.30 5.73
CA THR A 23 18.57 4.74 7.11
C THR A 23 17.75 6.00 7.43
N GLU A 24 16.93 6.47 6.50
CA GLU A 24 16.10 7.65 6.68
C GLU A 24 15.00 7.37 7.70
N SER A 25 14.86 8.29 8.64
CA SER A 25 13.81 8.23 9.65
C SER A 25 12.46 8.56 9.03
N ILE A 26 11.38 8.10 9.67
CA ILE A 26 10.03 8.47 9.32
C ILE A 26 9.86 10.00 9.38
N THR A 27 9.07 10.54 8.46
CA THR A 27 8.74 11.97 8.39
C THR A 27 7.24 12.15 8.60
N GLU A 28 6.85 12.99 9.56
CA GLU A 28 5.45 13.35 9.74
C GLU A 28 5.04 14.36 8.65
N VAL A 29 3.98 14.04 7.91
CA VAL A 29 3.42 14.86 6.82
C VAL A 29 2.06 15.44 7.17
N GLY A 30 1.51 15.06 8.29
CA GLY A 30 0.26 15.56 8.88
C GLY A 30 0.03 14.88 10.23
N PRO A 31 -0.99 15.28 11.00
CA PRO A 31 -1.22 14.70 12.33
C PRO A 31 -1.30 13.18 12.28
N GLU A 32 -0.32 12.50 12.88
CA GLU A 32 -0.16 11.03 12.91
C GLU A 32 -0.14 10.36 11.50
N LEU A 33 0.30 11.09 10.48
CA LEU A 33 0.55 10.59 9.12
C LEU A 33 2.06 10.62 8.88
N TYR A 34 2.65 9.44 8.65
CA TYR A 34 4.09 9.28 8.53
C TYR A 34 4.47 8.70 7.16
N VAL A 35 5.54 9.23 6.57
CA VAL A 35 6.10 8.74 5.31
C VAL A 35 7.47 8.12 5.57
N VAL A 36 7.68 6.95 4.96
CA VAL A 36 8.94 6.21 5.01
C VAL A 36 9.32 5.81 3.59
N PRO A 37 10.55 6.06 3.11
CA PRO A 37 11.04 5.45 1.88
C PRO A 37 10.99 3.93 2.00
N PHE A 38 10.34 3.25 1.03
CA PHE A 38 10.07 1.82 1.16
C PHE A 38 10.58 1.01 -0.02
N TRP A 39 10.20 1.37 -1.24
CA TRP A 39 10.61 0.70 -2.47
C TRP A 39 11.21 1.66 -3.48
N THR A 40 12.09 1.14 -4.35
CA THR A 40 12.52 1.89 -5.53
C THR A 40 11.39 1.98 -6.56
N PRO A 41 11.40 2.99 -7.44
CA PRO A 41 10.46 3.03 -8.57
C PRO A 41 10.54 1.80 -9.47
N ALA A 42 11.71 1.17 -9.58
CA ALA A 42 11.89 -0.06 -10.35
C ALA A 42 11.14 -1.24 -9.72
N MET A 43 11.19 -1.37 -8.39
CA MET A 43 10.41 -2.38 -7.65
C MET A 43 8.91 -2.13 -7.80
N CYS A 44 8.45 -0.89 -7.65
CA CYS A 44 7.05 -0.52 -7.85
C CYS A 44 6.55 -0.93 -9.24
N ALA A 45 7.31 -0.60 -10.29
CA ALA A 45 6.97 -0.97 -11.65
C ALA A 45 6.95 -2.50 -11.88
N ALA A 46 7.85 -3.24 -11.22
CA ALA A 46 7.86 -4.71 -11.30
C ALA A 46 6.62 -5.32 -10.63
N VAL A 47 6.22 -4.80 -9.46
CA VAL A 47 5.01 -5.24 -8.75
C VAL A 47 3.75 -4.95 -9.56
N ILE A 48 3.63 -3.76 -10.17
CA ILE A 48 2.51 -3.44 -11.06
C ILE A 48 2.42 -4.45 -12.21
N ARG A 49 3.53 -4.72 -12.92
CA ARG A 49 3.54 -5.68 -14.02
C ARG A 49 3.16 -7.10 -13.56
N ALA A 50 3.64 -7.52 -12.40
CA ALA A 50 3.28 -8.82 -11.84
C ALA A 50 1.79 -8.90 -11.49
N ALA A 51 1.23 -7.85 -10.89
CA ALA A 51 -0.20 -7.77 -10.59
C ALA A 51 -1.06 -7.80 -11.86
N GLU A 52 -0.66 -7.09 -12.91
CA GLU A 52 -1.35 -7.12 -14.22
C GLU A 52 -1.32 -8.51 -14.89
N VAL A 53 -0.29 -9.30 -14.66
CA VAL A 53 -0.23 -10.69 -15.17
C VAL A 53 -1.22 -11.60 -14.44
N VAL A 54 -1.39 -11.43 -13.13
CA VAL A 54 -2.43 -12.12 -12.37
C VAL A 54 -3.81 -11.68 -12.85
N GLY A 55 -4.00 -10.38 -13.10
CA GLY A 55 -5.12 -9.81 -13.84
C GLY A 55 -6.50 -9.89 -13.15
N ALA A 56 -6.57 -10.38 -11.92
CA ALA A 56 -7.82 -10.55 -11.18
C ALA A 56 -8.14 -9.32 -10.31
N PHE A 57 -8.13 -8.11 -10.91
CA PHE A 57 -8.56 -6.89 -10.23
C PHE A 57 -10.09 -6.85 -10.13
N GLU A 58 -10.64 -7.56 -9.17
CA GLU A 58 -12.08 -7.66 -8.94
C GLU A 58 -12.42 -7.24 -7.52
N PRO A 59 -13.59 -6.57 -7.33
CA PRO A 59 -14.05 -6.23 -5.99
C PRO A 59 -14.45 -7.49 -5.23
N GLN A 60 -14.10 -7.56 -3.95
CA GLN A 60 -14.56 -8.64 -3.07
C GLN A 60 -16.07 -8.47 -2.80
N PRO A 61 -16.92 -9.51 -3.07
CA PRO A 61 -18.39 -9.36 -3.01
C PRO A 61 -18.94 -8.94 -1.64
N ASP A 62 -18.26 -9.31 -0.57
CA ASP A 62 -18.71 -9.06 0.80
C ASP A 62 -18.00 -7.85 1.45
N ASP A 63 -17.14 -7.15 0.71
CA ASP A 63 -16.47 -5.94 1.21
C ASP A 63 -17.44 -4.76 1.17
N PRO A 64 -17.72 -4.10 2.31
CA PRO A 64 -18.55 -2.89 2.35
C PRO A 64 -17.89 -1.70 1.63
N VAL A 65 -16.61 -1.76 1.32
CA VAL A 65 -15.83 -0.73 0.60
C VAL A 65 -15.02 -1.41 -0.51
N PRO A 66 -15.69 -2.01 -1.51
CA PRO A 66 -15.02 -2.87 -2.47
C PRO A 66 -14.00 -2.11 -3.31
N GLY A 67 -12.77 -2.61 -3.33
CA GLY A 67 -11.68 -2.16 -4.19
C GLY A 67 -11.45 -3.14 -5.35
N HIS A 68 -10.97 -2.64 -6.49
CA HIS A 68 -10.44 -3.48 -7.57
C HIS A 68 -9.01 -3.87 -7.22
N GLU A 69 -8.82 -5.03 -6.61
CA GLU A 69 -7.58 -5.41 -5.94
C GLU A 69 -7.10 -6.82 -6.27
N VAL A 70 -5.79 -7.03 -6.11
CA VAL A 70 -5.12 -8.33 -6.22
C VAL A 70 -4.25 -8.51 -4.98
N SER A 71 -4.50 -9.57 -4.20
CA SER A 71 -3.67 -9.89 -3.03
C SER A 71 -2.21 -10.15 -3.43
N LEU A 72 -1.28 -9.60 -2.66
CA LEU A 72 0.15 -9.79 -2.89
C LEU A 72 0.55 -11.27 -2.77
N ALA A 73 -0.11 -12.03 -1.91
CA ALA A 73 0.10 -13.47 -1.77
C ALA A 73 -0.30 -14.27 -3.02
N LEU A 74 -1.28 -13.78 -3.80
CA LEU A 74 -1.63 -14.37 -5.10
C LEU A 74 -0.59 -14.05 -6.17
N ILE A 75 0.06 -12.87 -6.08
CA ILE A 75 1.17 -12.51 -6.97
C ILE A 75 2.38 -13.40 -6.64
N SER A 76 2.76 -13.46 -5.37
CA SER A 76 3.88 -14.27 -4.88
C SER A 76 3.83 -14.41 -3.35
N PRO A 77 3.67 -15.65 -2.81
CA PRO A 77 3.76 -15.87 -1.36
C PRO A 77 5.09 -15.41 -0.76
N SER A 78 6.22 -15.63 -1.46
CA SER A 78 7.54 -15.18 -0.99
C SER A 78 7.66 -13.65 -0.95
N LEU A 79 7.02 -12.94 -1.88
CA LEU A 79 6.97 -11.48 -1.83
C LEU A 79 6.18 -10.99 -0.61
N PHE A 80 5.05 -11.61 -0.31
CA PHE A 80 4.28 -11.30 0.89
C PHE A 80 5.12 -11.49 2.17
N GLU A 81 5.81 -12.63 2.30
CA GLU A 81 6.70 -12.92 3.43
C GLU A 81 7.85 -11.91 3.54
N ASN A 82 8.48 -11.55 2.42
CA ASN A 82 9.55 -10.56 2.39
C ASN A 82 9.05 -9.17 2.82
N VAL A 83 7.89 -8.74 2.36
CA VAL A 83 7.25 -7.48 2.78
C VAL A 83 6.96 -7.50 4.28
N GLN A 84 6.37 -8.58 4.79
CA GLN A 84 6.08 -8.74 6.22
C GLN A 84 7.35 -8.62 7.07
N ASN A 85 8.41 -9.31 6.67
CA ASN A 85 9.70 -9.28 7.38
C ASN A 85 10.35 -7.90 7.33
N ASP A 86 10.33 -7.23 6.17
CA ASP A 86 10.92 -5.91 5.99
C ASP A 86 10.17 -4.84 6.80
N LEU A 87 8.85 -4.87 6.79
CA LEU A 87 8.03 -3.96 7.62
C LEU A 87 8.31 -4.15 9.11
N GLY A 88 8.39 -5.39 9.58
CA GLY A 88 8.71 -5.69 10.99
C GLY A 88 10.13 -5.30 11.39
N ALA A 89 11.11 -5.51 10.51
CA ALA A 89 12.53 -5.27 10.81
C ALA A 89 12.94 -3.80 10.64
N ARG A 90 12.41 -3.09 9.65
CA ARG A 90 12.89 -1.77 9.23
C ARG A 90 11.90 -0.64 9.56
N VAL A 91 10.61 -0.84 9.33
CA VAL A 91 9.59 0.21 9.48
C VAL A 91 9.05 0.23 10.90
N TRP A 92 8.66 -0.92 11.44
CA TRP A 92 8.00 -0.99 12.75
C TRP A 92 8.80 -0.41 13.93
N PRO A 93 10.12 -0.63 14.06
CA PRO A 93 10.90 0.00 15.11
C PRO A 93 10.88 1.54 15.07
N GLN A 94 10.72 2.12 13.88
CA GLN A 94 10.58 3.56 13.72
C GLN A 94 9.18 4.02 14.15
N LEU A 95 8.13 3.27 13.81
CA LEU A 95 6.76 3.57 14.25
C LEU A 95 6.63 3.49 15.78
N GLN A 96 7.34 2.59 16.44
CA GLN A 96 7.37 2.50 17.91
C GLN A 96 7.98 3.74 18.58
N THR A 97 8.73 4.57 17.88
CA THR A 97 9.21 5.85 18.44
C THR A 97 8.09 6.88 18.56
N VAL A 98 7.05 6.79 17.74
CA VAL A 98 5.88 7.70 17.74
C VAL A 98 4.66 7.06 18.37
N TRP A 99 4.52 5.73 18.28
CA TRP A 99 3.46 4.93 18.89
C TRP A 99 4.05 3.82 19.77
N PRO A 100 4.57 4.13 20.98
CA PRO A 100 5.39 3.20 21.76
C PRO A 100 4.61 2.02 22.36
N LEU A 101 3.28 2.05 22.31
CA LEU A 101 2.41 1.00 22.88
C LEU A 101 1.89 0.01 21.85
N ILE A 102 2.30 0.13 20.59
CA ILE A 102 1.87 -0.82 19.57
C ILE A 102 2.91 -1.93 19.41
N ASP A 103 2.43 -3.17 19.31
CA ASP A 103 3.24 -4.34 19.04
C ASP A 103 3.09 -4.77 17.58
N TYR A 104 4.19 -5.25 16.97
CA TYR A 104 4.12 -5.82 15.64
C TYR A 104 3.59 -7.26 15.71
N CYS A 105 2.40 -7.46 15.14
CA CYS A 105 1.72 -8.76 15.12
C CYS A 105 1.74 -9.40 13.72
N GLY A 106 2.40 -8.78 12.76
CA GLY A 106 2.43 -9.23 11.36
C GLY A 106 1.46 -8.45 10.48
N LEU A 107 1.15 -9.01 9.33
CA LEU A 107 0.24 -8.43 8.35
C LEU A 107 -1.05 -9.24 8.24
N ARG A 108 -2.17 -8.53 8.31
CA ARG A 108 -3.48 -9.11 8.04
C ARG A 108 -3.67 -9.32 6.54
N ASP A 109 -3.37 -8.31 5.73
CA ASP A 109 -3.47 -8.37 4.28
C ASP A 109 -2.57 -7.33 3.61
N VAL A 110 -2.15 -7.64 2.40
CA VAL A 110 -1.43 -6.75 1.49
C VAL A 110 -1.94 -6.97 0.08
N PHE A 111 -2.39 -5.91 -0.58
CA PHE A 111 -2.93 -6.03 -1.92
C PHE A 111 -2.59 -4.82 -2.78
N VAL A 112 -2.46 -5.07 -4.10
CA VAL A 112 -2.35 -4.01 -5.10
C VAL A 112 -3.77 -3.60 -5.50
N ILE A 113 -4.09 -2.31 -5.32
CA ILE A 113 -5.36 -1.71 -5.75
C ILE A 113 -5.15 -0.92 -7.04
N LYS A 114 -6.12 -1.02 -7.97
CA LYS A 114 -6.09 -0.35 -9.28
C LYS A 114 -7.28 0.58 -9.45
N TYR A 115 -7.00 1.79 -9.93
CA TYR A 115 -8.03 2.74 -10.37
C TYR A 115 -7.84 3.02 -11.85
N SER A 116 -8.92 2.90 -12.62
CA SER A 116 -8.94 3.15 -14.07
C SER A 116 -10.30 3.70 -14.51
N LEU A 117 -10.33 4.46 -15.62
CA LEU A 117 -11.55 5.10 -16.09
C LEU A 117 -12.61 4.13 -16.62
N ASP A 118 -12.22 2.91 -16.96
CA ASP A 118 -13.09 1.84 -17.46
C ASP A 118 -13.62 0.91 -16.36
N ALA A 119 -13.17 1.11 -15.11
CA ALA A 119 -13.59 0.28 -13.98
C ALA A 119 -13.86 1.14 -12.72
N GLN A 120 -12.97 1.13 -11.75
CA GLN A 120 -13.11 1.92 -10.52
C GLN A 120 -12.31 3.21 -10.64
N THR A 121 -12.98 4.37 -10.45
CA THR A 121 -12.34 5.69 -10.53
C THR A 121 -12.06 6.32 -9.17
N GLU A 122 -12.73 5.88 -8.12
CA GLU A 122 -12.67 6.47 -6.78
C GLU A 122 -12.94 5.41 -5.71
N LEU A 123 -12.67 5.75 -4.47
CA LEU A 123 -13.10 4.96 -3.31
C LEU A 123 -13.69 5.91 -2.27
N ARG A 124 -14.95 5.62 -1.87
CA ARG A 124 -15.67 6.46 -0.91
C ARG A 124 -14.92 6.60 0.42
N ILE A 125 -15.27 7.61 1.20
CA ILE A 125 -14.71 7.79 2.53
C ILE A 125 -15.03 6.58 3.43
N HIS A 126 -14.00 6.08 4.10
CA HIS A 126 -14.06 4.91 4.99
C HIS A 126 -12.92 4.98 6.02
N HIS A 127 -12.88 4.02 6.89
CA HIS A 127 -11.73 3.67 7.72
C HIS A 127 -11.47 2.17 7.60
N ASP A 128 -10.22 1.77 7.76
CA ASP A 128 -9.81 0.36 7.65
C ASP A 128 -10.08 -0.41 8.95
N VAL A 129 -10.20 -1.71 8.80
CA VAL A 129 -10.30 -2.66 9.92
C VAL A 129 -8.91 -3.28 10.17
N ALA A 130 -8.00 -2.47 10.67
CA ALA A 130 -6.63 -2.83 11.00
C ALA A 130 -6.15 -2.02 12.20
N GLN A 131 -5.06 -2.40 12.84
CA GLN A 131 -4.44 -1.61 13.91
C GLN A 131 -3.80 -0.35 13.33
N VAL A 132 -2.98 -0.55 12.31
CA VAL A 132 -2.30 0.46 11.53
C VAL A 132 -2.51 0.10 10.07
N SER A 133 -2.70 1.10 9.23
CA SER A 133 -2.75 0.95 7.77
C SER A 133 -1.61 1.70 7.12
N ALA A 134 -1.23 1.22 5.95
CA ALA A 134 -0.26 1.93 5.13
C ALA A 134 -0.58 1.77 3.64
N SER A 135 -0.03 2.68 2.83
CA SER A 135 -0.13 2.61 1.38
C SER A 135 1.18 3.03 0.73
N VAL A 136 1.66 2.23 -0.23
CA VAL A 136 2.77 2.63 -1.10
C VAL A 136 2.21 3.21 -2.39
N LYS A 137 2.66 4.40 -2.77
CA LYS A 137 2.39 4.99 -4.08
C LYS A 137 3.23 4.25 -5.12
N LEU A 138 2.59 3.45 -6.00
CA LEU A 138 3.31 2.61 -6.95
C LEU A 138 3.65 3.30 -8.28
N ASN A 139 2.87 4.33 -8.68
CA ASN A 139 3.12 5.17 -9.86
C ASN A 139 2.61 6.59 -9.64
N ASP A 140 2.90 7.49 -10.58
CA ASP A 140 2.47 8.90 -10.58
C ASP A 140 2.07 9.43 -11.97
N ASP A 141 1.97 8.55 -12.96
CA ASP A 141 1.57 8.88 -14.33
C ASP A 141 0.03 8.92 -14.51
N TYR A 142 -0.64 9.58 -13.60
CA TYR A 142 -2.10 9.77 -13.58
C TYR A 142 -2.47 11.16 -13.01
N GLU A 143 -3.71 11.57 -13.21
CA GLU A 143 -4.29 12.79 -12.61
C GLU A 143 -5.50 12.45 -11.77
N GLY A 144 -5.65 13.08 -10.62
CA GLY A 144 -6.66 12.75 -9.62
C GLY A 144 -6.30 11.54 -8.80
N ALA A 145 -7.28 10.88 -8.25
CA ALA A 145 -7.14 9.67 -7.44
C ALA A 145 -6.16 9.80 -6.26
N GLU A 146 -5.95 11.01 -5.73
CA GLU A 146 -5.16 11.22 -4.52
C GLU A 146 -5.80 10.47 -3.35
N LEU A 147 -5.00 9.82 -2.52
CA LEU A 147 -5.41 9.33 -1.22
C LEU A 147 -5.54 10.54 -0.29
N ALA A 148 -6.76 10.84 0.13
CA ALA A 148 -7.10 12.03 0.90
C ALA A 148 -7.56 11.68 2.31
N PHE A 149 -7.04 12.43 3.29
CA PHE A 149 -7.41 12.39 4.70
C PHE A 149 -8.12 13.71 5.08
N PRO A 150 -9.44 13.81 4.87
CA PRO A 150 -10.17 15.08 5.05
C PRO A 150 -10.09 15.65 6.46
N ARG A 151 -10.05 14.78 7.46
CA ARG A 151 -9.95 15.20 8.87
C ARG A 151 -8.61 15.84 9.21
N GLN A 152 -7.52 15.36 8.61
CA GLN A 152 -6.16 15.87 8.77
C GLN A 152 -5.82 16.97 7.77
N ASN A 153 -6.68 17.17 6.74
CA ASN A 153 -6.44 18.08 5.61
C ASN A 153 -5.13 17.77 4.87
N VAL A 154 -4.88 16.48 4.59
CA VAL A 154 -3.69 15.97 3.90
C VAL A 154 -4.08 15.09 2.73
N THR A 155 -3.28 15.12 1.67
CA THR A 155 -3.33 14.17 0.56
C THR A 155 -1.94 13.56 0.32
N ASN A 156 -1.90 12.45 -0.41
CA ASN A 156 -0.63 11.83 -0.82
C ASN A 156 -0.10 12.36 -2.16
N GLU A 157 -0.58 13.50 -2.66
CA GLU A 157 -0.17 14.09 -3.94
C GLU A 157 1.36 14.21 -4.05
N ASN A 158 1.98 14.79 -3.02
CA ASN A 158 3.41 15.04 -2.97
C ASN A 158 4.24 13.89 -2.35
N VAL A 159 3.62 12.75 -2.04
CA VAL A 159 4.34 11.56 -1.57
C VAL A 159 5.08 10.94 -2.77
N PRO A 160 6.40 10.73 -2.69
CA PRO A 160 7.16 10.14 -3.79
C PRO A 160 6.74 8.69 -4.09
N VAL A 161 6.89 8.28 -5.36
CA VAL A 161 6.73 6.87 -5.76
C VAL A 161 7.67 5.98 -4.94
N GLY A 162 7.14 4.86 -4.44
CA GLY A 162 7.88 3.93 -3.60
C GLY A 162 7.89 4.27 -2.12
N SER A 163 7.33 5.42 -1.72
CA SER A 163 7.20 5.76 -0.30
C SER A 163 5.95 5.11 0.31
N LEU A 164 6.11 4.63 1.54
CA LEU A 164 5.04 4.10 2.38
C LEU A 164 4.48 5.24 3.23
N LEU A 165 3.21 5.57 3.05
CA LEU A 165 2.44 6.46 3.92
C LEU A 165 1.73 5.58 4.95
N VAL A 166 1.91 5.88 6.25
CA VAL A 166 1.41 5.08 7.38
C VAL A 166 0.52 5.92 8.28
N TRP A 167 -0.59 5.35 8.77
CA TRP A 167 -1.53 6.01 9.66
C TRP A 167 -2.21 5.05 10.65
N PRO A 168 -2.66 5.54 11.82
CA PRO A 168 -3.54 4.77 12.67
C PRO A 168 -4.86 4.52 11.95
N SER A 169 -5.38 3.31 12.06
CA SER A 169 -6.63 2.94 11.42
C SER A 169 -7.85 3.31 12.27
N LEU A 170 -9.00 2.74 11.95
CA LEU A 170 -10.27 2.96 12.62
C LEU A 170 -10.74 4.42 12.50
N VAL A 171 -11.42 4.92 13.52
CA VAL A 171 -12.17 6.19 13.47
C VAL A 171 -11.33 7.46 13.40
N THR A 172 -10.01 7.36 13.63
CA THR A 172 -9.16 8.55 13.73
C THR A 172 -8.75 9.11 12.37
N HIS A 173 -8.55 8.22 11.38
CA HIS A 173 -8.06 8.58 10.05
C HIS A 173 -8.99 8.09 8.93
N PRO A 174 -10.25 8.58 8.88
CA PRO A 174 -11.10 8.30 7.73
C PRO A 174 -10.46 8.89 6.47
N HIS A 175 -10.42 8.09 5.41
CA HIS A 175 -9.77 8.47 4.15
C HIS A 175 -10.59 8.02 2.95
N ARG A 176 -10.25 8.55 1.80
CA ARG A 176 -10.87 8.22 0.52
C ARG A 176 -9.85 8.32 -0.61
N THR A 177 -10.16 7.70 -1.75
CA THR A 177 -9.46 8.00 -3.00
C THR A 177 -10.33 8.96 -3.81
N GLU A 178 -9.78 10.12 -4.16
CA GLU A 178 -10.46 11.12 -5.00
C GLU A 178 -10.70 10.58 -6.42
N PRO A 179 -11.63 11.14 -7.19
CA PRO A 179 -11.90 10.67 -8.55
C PRO A 179 -10.67 10.76 -9.46
N LEU A 180 -10.37 9.67 -10.15
CA LEU A 180 -9.38 9.61 -11.22
C LEU A 180 -9.85 10.43 -12.42
N ARG A 181 -9.01 11.30 -12.96
CA ARG A 181 -9.29 12.14 -14.12
C ARG A 181 -8.61 11.65 -15.39
N SER A 182 -7.42 11.10 -15.30
CA SER A 182 -6.68 10.51 -16.42
C SER A 182 -5.64 9.50 -15.95
N GLY A 183 -5.21 8.62 -16.85
CA GLY A 183 -4.20 7.59 -16.57
C GLY A 183 -4.76 6.38 -15.83
N VAL A 184 -3.88 5.63 -15.18
CA VAL A 184 -4.20 4.48 -14.31
C VAL A 184 -3.37 4.60 -13.05
N LYS A 185 -4.02 4.57 -11.89
CA LYS A 185 -3.32 4.60 -10.60
C LYS A 185 -3.20 3.18 -10.03
N TYR A 186 -2.03 2.90 -9.49
CA TYR A 186 -1.78 1.72 -8.65
C TYR A 186 -1.28 2.14 -7.26
N GLY A 187 -1.80 1.48 -6.23
CA GLY A 187 -1.34 1.59 -4.86
C GLY A 187 -1.13 0.20 -4.27
N LEU A 188 -0.21 0.07 -3.32
CA LEU A 188 -0.14 -1.11 -2.47
C LEU A 188 -0.77 -0.74 -1.13
N THR A 189 -1.83 -1.41 -0.74
CA THR A 189 -2.44 -1.26 0.59
C THR A 189 -1.88 -2.32 1.52
N VAL A 190 -1.57 -1.92 2.74
CA VAL A 190 -1.02 -2.78 3.79
C VAL A 190 -1.87 -2.63 5.03
N TRP A 191 -2.47 -3.74 5.48
CA TRP A 191 -3.20 -3.81 6.75
C TRP A 191 -2.39 -4.61 7.76
N PHE A 192 -2.03 -3.96 8.86
CA PHE A 192 -1.33 -4.61 9.94
C PHE A 192 -2.30 -5.40 10.82
N GLU A 193 -1.84 -6.56 11.30
CA GLU A 193 -2.63 -7.46 12.14
C GLU A 193 -2.98 -6.79 13.49
N LEU A 194 -4.15 -7.13 14.01
CA LEU A 194 -4.51 -6.80 15.38
C LEU A 194 -3.86 -7.80 16.35
N PRO A 195 -3.49 -7.38 17.57
CA PRO A 195 -3.08 -8.32 18.61
C PRO A 195 -4.16 -9.40 18.85
N GLU A 196 -3.76 -10.66 19.09
CA GLU A 196 -4.67 -11.81 19.26
C GLU A 196 -5.77 -11.58 20.32
N GLN A 197 -5.50 -10.77 21.31
CA GLN A 197 -6.48 -10.41 22.37
C GLN A 197 -7.68 -9.60 21.85
N TYR A 198 -7.65 -9.14 20.60
CA TYR A 198 -8.72 -8.35 19.97
C TYR A 198 -9.36 -9.09 18.77
N ASN A 199 -8.95 -10.33 18.50
CA ASN A 199 -9.51 -11.20 17.45
C ASN A 199 -10.64 -12.11 18.00
#